data_83e249da80c557787df6a5b845a06e22
#
_entry.id   83e249da80c557787df6a5b845a06e22
#
_cell.length_a   1.000
_cell.length_b   1.000
_cell.length_c   1.000
_cell.angle_alpha   90.00
_cell.angle_beta   90.00
_cell.angle_gamma   90.00
#
_symmetry.space_group_name_H-M   'P 1'
#
loop_
_entity.id
_entity.type
_entity.pdbx_description
1 polymer ?
#
loop_
_entity_poly.entity_id
_entity_poly.type
_entity_poly.pdbx_seq_one_letter_code
_entity_poly.pdbx_strand_id
1 'polypeptide(L)'
;MSDKYKILFVCLGNICRSPAAEGIFRQMVEKRGLGEKLEADSAGTYAGHTGEQPDSRMRNAAYARGYLLTHRARQVRLRDFEEFDRIVAMDDTNYHNLYRLAPSREAGNRIYRMSEFFREHPNWTHVPDPYYEGHEGFELVLDMLEDGCRTLL
;
A
#
# COMPACT_ATOMS: atom_id res chain seq x y z
N MET A 1 13.48 -15.13 16.03
CA MET A 1 12.46 -14.07 16.06
C MET A 1 12.79 -12.98 15.09
N SER A 2 11.81 -12.58 14.35
CA SER A 2 12.00 -11.50 13.38
C SER A 2 11.83 -10.16 14.07
N ASP A 3 12.85 -9.32 14.00
CA ASP A 3 12.80 -7.94 14.48
C ASP A 3 12.50 -6.99 13.33
N LYS A 4 11.86 -7.46 12.28
CA LYS A 4 11.53 -6.65 11.13
C LYS A 4 10.44 -5.64 11.46
N TYR A 5 10.62 -4.42 10.97
CA TYR A 5 9.58 -3.41 10.97
C TYR A 5 8.64 -3.71 9.79
N LYS A 6 7.37 -3.89 10.08
CA LYS A 6 6.39 -4.36 9.08
C LYS A 6 5.38 -3.30 8.73
N ILE A 7 5.17 -3.09 7.43
CA ILE A 7 4.22 -2.11 6.90
C ILE A 7 3.17 -2.83 6.05
N LEU A 8 1.90 -2.52 6.31
CA LEU A 8 0.77 -3.02 5.52
C LEU A 8 0.17 -1.87 4.73
N PHE A 9 0.14 -1.99 3.40
CA PHE A 9 -0.52 -1.02 2.54
C PHE A 9 -1.97 -1.45 2.29
N VAL A 10 -2.92 -0.53 2.41
CA VAL A 10 -4.35 -0.86 2.31
C VAL A 10 -5.06 0.07 1.35
N CYS A 11 -5.83 -0.51 0.43
CA CYS A 11 -6.76 0.23 -0.41
C CYS A 11 -8.13 -0.45 -0.36
N LEU A 12 -9.03 -0.18 -1.30
CA LEU A 12 -10.35 -0.79 -1.28
C LEU A 12 -10.29 -2.26 -1.65
N GLY A 13 -9.89 -2.56 -2.90
CA GLY A 13 -9.98 -3.93 -3.45
C GLY A 13 -8.69 -4.74 -3.42
N ASN A 14 -7.58 -4.13 -3.06
CA ASN A 14 -6.27 -4.77 -3.06
C ASN A 14 -5.85 -5.30 -4.44
N ILE A 15 -6.22 -4.59 -5.50
CA ILE A 15 -5.83 -4.95 -6.86
C ILE A 15 -5.09 -3.84 -7.63
N CYS A 16 -5.09 -2.60 -7.15
CA CYS A 16 -4.39 -1.50 -7.84
C CYS A 16 -3.38 -0.83 -6.92
N ARG A 17 -3.85 0.05 -6.04
CA ARG A 17 -2.98 0.95 -5.26
C ARG A 17 -2.10 0.21 -4.24
N SER A 18 -2.70 -0.61 -3.41
CA SER A 18 -1.94 -1.25 -2.33
C SER A 18 -0.95 -2.31 -2.83
N PRO A 19 -1.28 -3.17 -3.82
CA PRO A 19 -0.26 -4.10 -4.31
C PRO A 19 0.87 -3.37 -5.07
N ALA A 20 0.59 -2.24 -5.71
CA ALA A 20 1.64 -1.44 -6.34
C ALA A 20 2.56 -0.84 -5.28
N ALA A 21 2.01 -0.28 -4.20
CA ALA A 21 2.80 0.25 -3.10
C ALA A 21 3.70 -0.83 -2.49
N GLU A 22 3.15 -2.00 -2.26
CA GLU A 22 3.90 -3.14 -1.73
C GLU A 22 5.07 -3.51 -2.65
N GLY A 23 4.81 -3.63 -3.95
CA GLY A 23 5.84 -4.01 -4.92
C GLY A 23 6.95 -2.97 -5.03
N ILE A 24 6.58 -1.69 -5.04
CA ILE A 24 7.55 -0.59 -5.07
C ILE A 24 8.41 -0.60 -3.81
N PHE A 25 7.77 -0.69 -2.65
CA PHE A 25 8.49 -0.67 -1.37
C PHE A 25 9.44 -1.84 -1.25
N ARG A 26 8.98 -3.05 -1.60
CA ARG A 26 9.84 -4.24 -1.55
C ARG A 26 11.08 -4.10 -2.41
N GLN A 27 10.94 -3.53 -3.61
CA GLN A 27 12.09 -3.35 -4.48
C GLN A 27 13.06 -2.32 -3.94
N MET A 28 12.55 -1.23 -3.36
CA MET A 28 13.41 -0.22 -2.72
C MET A 28 14.17 -0.81 -1.53
N VAL A 29 13.50 -1.63 -0.73
CA VAL A 29 14.11 -2.33 0.41
C VAL A 29 15.23 -3.24 -0.07
N GLU A 30 14.98 -4.02 -1.10
CA GLU A 30 15.96 -4.94 -1.67
C GLU A 30 17.19 -4.21 -2.23
N LYS A 31 16.96 -3.13 -2.97
CA LYS A 31 18.05 -2.34 -3.56
C LYS A 31 18.95 -1.70 -2.52
N ARG A 32 18.40 -1.41 -1.32
CA ARG A 32 19.17 -0.82 -0.22
C ARG A 32 19.72 -1.85 0.75
N GLY A 33 19.50 -3.14 0.48
CA GLY A 33 19.98 -4.20 1.35
C GLY A 33 19.30 -4.23 2.72
N LEU A 34 18.04 -3.78 2.82
CA LEU A 34 17.30 -3.67 4.07
C LEU A 34 16.30 -4.80 4.29
N GLY A 35 16.37 -5.87 3.49
CA GLY A 35 15.41 -6.97 3.55
C GLY A 35 15.32 -7.70 4.88
N GLU A 36 16.36 -7.62 5.71
CA GLU A 36 16.35 -8.21 7.05
C GLU A 36 15.69 -7.30 8.08
N LYS A 37 15.50 -6.02 7.75
CA LYS A 37 14.98 -5.01 8.68
C LYS A 37 13.57 -4.55 8.38
N LEU A 38 13.15 -4.61 7.11
CA LEU A 38 11.87 -4.09 6.65
C LEU A 38 11.10 -5.14 5.85
N GLU A 39 9.80 -5.20 6.08
CA GLU A 39 8.91 -6.11 5.38
C GLU A 39 7.61 -5.39 5.04
N ALA A 40 7.00 -5.74 3.92
CA ALA A 40 5.74 -5.15 3.50
C ALA A 40 4.77 -6.21 2.99
N ASP A 41 3.48 -5.91 3.15
CA ASP A 41 2.40 -6.68 2.57
C ASP A 41 1.29 -5.71 2.19
N SER A 42 0.22 -6.20 1.61
CA SER A 42 -0.93 -5.35 1.27
C SER A 42 -2.23 -6.10 1.43
N ALA A 43 -3.32 -5.35 1.61
CA ALA A 43 -4.66 -5.90 1.80
C ALA A 43 -5.71 -4.88 1.37
N GLY A 44 -6.97 -5.30 1.32
CA GLY A 44 -8.08 -4.42 1.01
C GLY A 44 -9.11 -4.41 2.12
N THR A 45 -9.91 -3.34 2.16
CA THR A 45 -11.04 -3.27 3.09
C THR A 45 -12.25 -4.04 2.54
N TYR A 46 -12.22 -4.37 1.26
CA TYR A 46 -13.28 -5.08 0.55
C TYR A 46 -12.78 -6.46 0.11
N ALA A 47 -13.60 -7.50 0.28
CA ALA A 47 -13.21 -8.88 0.03
C ALA A 47 -13.49 -9.37 -1.40
N GLY A 48 -14.16 -8.57 -2.23
CA GLY A 48 -14.70 -9.02 -3.51
C GLY A 48 -13.68 -9.49 -4.55
N HIS A 49 -12.41 -9.10 -4.39
CA HIS A 49 -11.34 -9.50 -5.31
C HIS A 49 -10.40 -10.55 -4.71
N THR A 50 -10.76 -11.16 -3.59
CA THR A 50 -9.91 -12.12 -2.89
C THR A 50 -9.37 -13.18 -3.84
N GLY A 51 -8.04 -13.37 -3.82
CA GLY A 51 -7.34 -14.35 -4.64
C GLY A 51 -6.96 -13.86 -6.03
N GLU A 52 -7.45 -12.68 -6.45
CA GLU A 52 -7.13 -12.14 -7.78
C GLU A 52 -5.73 -11.55 -7.85
N GLN A 53 -5.18 -11.56 -9.06
CA GLN A 53 -3.94 -10.85 -9.35
C GLN A 53 -4.20 -9.34 -9.33
N PRO A 54 -3.16 -8.51 -9.18
CA PRO A 54 -3.34 -7.07 -9.38
C PRO A 54 -3.92 -6.77 -10.77
N ASP A 55 -4.63 -5.66 -10.87
CA ASP A 55 -5.20 -5.20 -12.13
C ASP A 55 -4.13 -5.21 -13.24
N SER A 56 -4.47 -5.74 -14.41
CA SER A 56 -3.50 -5.92 -15.50
C SER A 56 -2.89 -4.59 -15.97
N ARG A 57 -3.67 -3.51 -15.94
CA ARG A 57 -3.18 -2.19 -16.33
C ARG A 57 -2.14 -1.69 -15.33
N MET A 58 -2.40 -1.91 -14.04
CA MET A 58 -1.44 -1.55 -13.00
C MET A 58 -0.18 -2.44 -13.09
N ARG A 59 -0.35 -3.74 -13.31
CA ARG A 59 0.80 -4.64 -13.48
C ARG A 59 1.69 -4.20 -14.64
N ASN A 60 1.07 -3.84 -15.76
CA ASN A 60 1.82 -3.41 -16.94
C ASN A 60 2.54 -2.09 -16.71
N ALA A 61 1.87 -1.11 -16.12
CA ALA A 61 2.47 0.20 -15.82
C ALA A 61 3.62 0.07 -14.82
N ALA A 62 3.45 -0.75 -13.79
CA ALA A 62 4.49 -0.99 -12.79
C ALA A 62 5.68 -1.75 -13.41
N TYR A 63 5.40 -2.75 -14.23
CA TYR A 63 6.45 -3.54 -14.87
C TYR A 63 7.34 -2.67 -15.77
N ALA A 64 6.74 -1.71 -16.47
CA ALA A 64 7.50 -0.79 -17.33
C ALA A 64 8.50 0.05 -16.52
N ARG A 65 8.28 0.22 -15.21
CA ARG A 65 9.21 0.91 -14.30
C ARG A 65 10.12 -0.06 -13.54
N GLY A 66 10.03 -1.36 -13.82
CA GLY A 66 10.85 -2.38 -13.17
C GLY A 66 10.27 -3.01 -11.92
N TYR A 67 8.98 -2.79 -11.65
CA TYR A 67 8.32 -3.39 -10.48
C TYR A 67 7.48 -4.59 -10.89
N LEU A 68 7.74 -5.74 -10.25
CA LEU A 68 6.97 -6.96 -10.48
C LEU A 68 5.95 -7.11 -9.35
N LEU A 69 4.67 -7.08 -9.69
CA LEU A 69 3.59 -7.21 -8.71
C LEU A 69 3.10 -8.66 -8.67
N THR A 70 3.35 -9.35 -7.58
CA THR A 70 3.03 -10.77 -7.43
C THR A 70 1.98 -11.07 -6.37
N HIS A 71 1.50 -10.05 -5.68
CA HIS A 71 0.54 -10.21 -4.59
C HIS A 71 -0.80 -10.76 -5.09
N ARG A 72 -1.46 -11.54 -4.24
CA ARG A 72 -2.85 -11.96 -4.45
C ARG A 72 -3.74 -11.20 -3.48
N ALA A 73 -4.83 -10.65 -3.98
CA ALA A 73 -5.73 -9.84 -3.17
C ALA A 73 -6.24 -10.60 -1.96
N ARG A 74 -6.28 -9.93 -0.81
CA ARG A 74 -6.87 -10.44 0.42
C ARG A 74 -7.52 -9.31 1.20
N GLN A 75 -8.43 -9.65 2.10
CA GLN A 75 -9.06 -8.67 2.97
C GLN A 75 -8.22 -8.47 4.24
N VAL A 76 -8.29 -7.26 4.79
CA VAL A 76 -7.69 -6.95 6.10
C VAL A 76 -8.31 -7.84 7.17
N ARG A 77 -7.47 -8.35 8.08
CA ARG A 77 -7.87 -9.22 9.20
C ARG A 77 -7.54 -8.52 10.51
N LEU A 78 -8.20 -8.90 11.58
CA LEU A 78 -7.94 -8.30 12.90
C LEU A 78 -6.48 -8.45 13.34
N ARG A 79 -5.86 -9.58 13.04
CA ARG A 79 -4.47 -9.80 13.42
C ARG A 79 -3.48 -8.90 12.67
N ASP A 80 -3.89 -8.29 11.56
CA ASP A 80 -3.03 -7.32 10.85
C ASP A 80 -2.71 -6.13 11.76
N PHE A 81 -3.65 -5.74 12.64
CA PHE A 81 -3.42 -4.62 13.55
C PHE A 81 -2.39 -4.95 14.64
N GLU A 82 -2.11 -6.22 14.87
CA GLU A 82 -1.07 -6.64 15.81
C GLU A 82 0.25 -6.91 15.10
N GLU A 83 0.19 -7.50 13.90
CA GLU A 83 1.38 -7.92 13.17
C GLU A 83 2.15 -6.77 12.52
N PHE A 84 1.46 -5.73 12.09
CA PHE A 84 2.09 -4.64 11.36
C PHE A 84 2.32 -3.42 12.25
N ASP A 85 3.51 -2.84 12.13
CA ASP A 85 3.89 -1.64 12.89
C ASP A 85 3.20 -0.39 12.34
N ARG A 86 2.99 -0.35 11.02
CA ARG A 86 2.23 0.70 10.34
C ARG A 86 1.25 0.09 9.36
N ILE A 87 0.07 0.70 9.32
CA ILE A 87 -0.96 0.35 8.34
C ILE A 87 -1.24 1.62 7.57
N VAL A 88 -0.94 1.61 6.26
CA VAL A 88 -0.94 2.83 5.44
C VAL A 88 -2.11 2.78 4.46
N ALA A 89 -3.08 3.66 4.66
CA ALA A 89 -4.26 3.78 3.82
C ALA A 89 -4.01 4.71 2.63
N MET A 90 -4.62 4.43 1.50
CA MET A 90 -4.40 5.20 0.27
C MET A 90 -5.24 6.48 0.24
N ASP A 91 -6.43 6.47 0.84
CA ASP A 91 -7.32 7.63 0.87
C ASP A 91 -8.12 7.67 2.19
N ASP A 92 -8.92 8.71 2.36
CA ASP A 92 -9.68 8.90 3.61
C ASP A 92 -10.73 7.81 3.82
N THR A 93 -11.34 7.31 2.75
CA THR A 93 -12.32 6.23 2.87
C THR A 93 -11.67 4.97 3.41
N ASN A 94 -10.51 4.60 2.87
CA ASN A 94 -9.75 3.46 3.38
C ASN A 94 -9.33 3.68 4.83
N TYR A 95 -8.88 4.89 5.15
CA TYR A 95 -8.47 5.25 6.51
C TYR A 95 -9.63 5.06 7.51
N HIS A 96 -10.80 5.62 7.19
CA HIS A 96 -11.94 5.53 8.09
C HIS A 96 -12.47 4.10 8.23
N ASN A 97 -12.44 3.33 7.14
CA ASN A 97 -12.83 1.92 7.21
C ASN A 97 -11.90 1.12 8.11
N LEU A 98 -10.59 1.37 8.00
CA LEU A 98 -9.60 0.71 8.87
C LEU A 98 -9.80 1.12 10.32
N TYR A 99 -10.04 2.40 10.57
CA TYR A 99 -10.22 2.89 11.94
C TYR A 99 -11.41 2.23 12.61
N ARG A 100 -12.50 2.00 11.85
CA ARG A 100 -13.68 1.30 12.39
C ARG A 100 -13.41 -0.18 12.68
N LEU A 101 -12.49 -0.80 11.95
CA LEU A 101 -12.12 -2.20 12.14
C LEU A 101 -11.12 -2.38 13.28
N ALA A 102 -10.41 -1.32 13.67
CA ALA A 102 -9.36 -1.41 14.67
C ALA A 102 -9.94 -1.87 16.00
N PRO A 103 -9.36 -2.91 16.64
CA PRO A 103 -9.92 -3.50 17.86
C PRO A 103 -9.70 -2.65 19.12
N SER A 104 -8.85 -1.62 19.05
CA SER A 104 -8.53 -0.76 20.18
C SER A 104 -8.05 0.60 19.69
N ARG A 105 -7.96 1.57 20.60
CA ARG A 105 -7.38 2.87 20.29
C ARG A 105 -5.92 2.74 19.90
N GLU A 106 -5.18 1.88 20.58
CA GLU A 106 -3.77 1.63 20.28
C GLU A 106 -3.60 1.12 18.85
N ALA A 107 -4.43 0.18 18.42
CA ALA A 107 -4.41 -0.33 17.06
C ALA A 107 -4.72 0.78 16.06
N GLY A 108 -5.69 1.63 16.36
CA GLY A 108 -6.05 2.77 15.52
C GLY A 108 -4.90 3.75 15.33
N ASN A 109 -4.03 3.88 16.32
CA ASN A 109 -2.88 4.77 16.26
C ASN A 109 -1.78 4.29 15.30
N ARG A 110 -1.87 3.06 14.81
CA ARG A 110 -0.93 2.52 13.81
C ARG A 110 -1.36 2.81 12.39
N ILE A 111 -2.52 3.42 12.20
CA ILE A 111 -3.07 3.71 10.87
C ILE A 111 -2.61 5.09 10.42
N TYR A 112 -2.04 5.14 9.22
CA TYR A 112 -1.54 6.37 8.60
C TYR A 112 -2.16 6.52 7.22
N ARG A 113 -2.12 7.74 6.67
CA ARG A 113 -2.48 7.98 5.27
C ARG A 113 -1.20 8.03 4.45
N MET A 114 -1.20 7.48 3.24
CA MET A 114 -0.05 7.56 2.35
C MET A 114 0.38 9.00 2.11
N SER A 115 -0.58 9.92 2.07
CA SER A 115 -0.30 11.35 1.86
C SER A 115 0.60 11.96 2.95
N GLU A 116 0.64 11.38 4.14
CA GLU A 116 1.52 11.86 5.21
C GLU A 116 3.01 11.68 4.86
N PHE A 117 3.30 10.84 3.89
CA PHE A 117 4.68 10.52 3.49
C PHE A 117 5.11 11.16 2.18
N PHE A 118 4.25 11.98 1.56
CA PHE A 118 4.63 12.71 0.36
C PHE A 118 5.59 13.85 0.74
N ARG A 119 6.73 13.93 0.03
CA ARG A 119 7.73 14.98 0.26
C ARG A 119 7.98 15.82 -1.00
N GLU A 120 7.99 15.16 -2.17
CA GLU A 120 8.20 15.85 -3.44
C GLU A 120 6.96 16.62 -3.88
N HIS A 121 5.77 16.13 -3.50
CA HIS A 121 4.50 16.74 -3.89
C HIS A 121 3.61 16.91 -2.66
N PRO A 122 3.93 17.87 -1.78
CA PRO A 122 3.21 18.03 -0.52
C PRO A 122 1.75 18.47 -0.69
N ASN A 123 1.37 18.93 -1.89
CA ASN A 123 -0.01 19.32 -2.17
C ASN A 123 -0.92 18.12 -2.51
N TRP A 124 -0.37 16.98 -2.76
CA TRP A 124 -1.17 15.77 -2.97
C TRP A 124 -1.79 15.34 -1.64
N THR A 125 -3.10 15.13 -1.63
CA THR A 125 -3.85 14.85 -0.40
C THR A 125 -4.24 13.38 -0.24
N HIS A 126 -4.17 12.61 -1.30
CA HIS A 126 -4.54 11.19 -1.28
C HIS A 126 -4.02 10.51 -2.55
N VAL A 127 -4.02 9.19 -2.54
CA VAL A 127 -3.75 8.38 -3.74
C VAL A 127 -5.11 8.02 -4.35
N PRO A 128 -5.47 8.59 -5.50
CA PRO A 128 -6.79 8.32 -6.10
C PRO A 128 -6.88 6.89 -6.64
N ASP A 129 -8.10 6.38 -6.73
CA ASP A 129 -8.35 5.08 -7.34
C ASP A 129 -8.32 5.23 -8.86
N PRO A 130 -7.38 4.58 -9.58
CA PRO A 130 -7.25 4.76 -11.01
C PRO A 130 -8.14 3.82 -11.83
N TYR A 131 -9.00 3.05 -11.18
CA TYR A 131 -9.73 1.96 -11.83
C TYR A 131 -10.52 2.40 -13.08
N TYR A 132 -11.13 3.59 -13.03
CA TYR A 132 -11.90 4.14 -14.15
C TYR A 132 -11.13 5.19 -14.95
N GLU A 133 -9.85 5.36 -14.63
CA GLU A 133 -8.99 6.32 -15.32
C GLU A 133 -8.23 5.65 -16.47
N GLY A 134 -7.69 6.47 -17.38
CA GLY A 134 -6.82 5.96 -18.43
C GLY A 134 -5.39 5.72 -17.93
N HIS A 135 -4.50 5.47 -18.86
CA HIS A 135 -3.08 5.21 -18.58
C HIS A 135 -2.46 6.26 -17.66
N GLU A 136 -2.79 7.54 -17.86
CA GLU A 136 -2.24 8.64 -17.06
C GLU A 136 -2.60 8.51 -15.59
N GLY A 137 -3.78 7.98 -15.27
CA GLY A 137 -4.19 7.77 -13.88
C GLY A 137 -3.32 6.74 -13.18
N PHE A 138 -2.96 5.67 -13.87
CA PHE A 138 -2.07 4.65 -13.32
C PHE A 138 -0.66 5.19 -13.14
N GLU A 139 -0.16 6.00 -14.09
CA GLU A 139 1.16 6.61 -13.98
C GLU A 139 1.22 7.60 -12.82
N LEU A 140 0.18 8.40 -12.62
CA LEU A 140 0.12 9.33 -11.49
C LEU A 140 0.17 8.58 -10.15
N VAL A 141 -0.59 7.50 -10.03
CA VAL A 141 -0.58 6.68 -8.81
C VAL A 141 0.83 6.15 -8.54
N LEU A 142 1.52 5.66 -9.56
CA LEU A 142 2.89 5.17 -9.39
C LEU A 142 3.85 6.28 -8.96
N ASP A 143 3.72 7.49 -9.51
CA ASP A 143 4.52 8.63 -9.08
C ASP A 143 4.32 8.91 -7.59
N MET A 144 3.06 8.93 -7.14
CA MET A 144 2.72 9.16 -5.74
C MET A 144 3.28 8.08 -4.83
N LEU A 145 3.15 6.82 -5.24
CA LEU A 145 3.63 5.69 -4.44
C LEU A 145 5.15 5.68 -4.33
N GLU A 146 5.84 6.06 -5.40
CA GLU A 146 7.31 6.18 -5.35
C GLU A 146 7.73 7.25 -4.35
N ASP A 147 7.05 8.40 -4.35
CA ASP A 147 7.33 9.47 -3.39
C ASP A 147 7.11 8.98 -1.95
N GLY A 148 5.93 8.45 -1.66
CA GLY A 148 5.60 8.00 -0.32
C GLY A 148 6.47 6.84 0.17
N CYS A 149 6.77 5.89 -0.69
CA CYS A 149 7.62 4.74 -0.32
C CYS A 149 9.05 5.15 0.00
N ARG A 150 9.61 6.13 -0.72
CA ARG A 150 10.95 6.65 -0.40
C ARG A 150 11.00 7.23 1.01
N THR A 151 9.94 7.89 1.42
CA THR A 151 9.87 8.48 2.76
C THR A 151 9.69 7.42 3.84
N LEU A 152 8.95 6.36 3.55
CA LEU A 152 8.73 5.24 4.48
C LEU A 152 10.00 4.43 4.73
N LEU A 153 10.94 4.49 3.82
CA LEU A 153 12.24 3.87 4.05
C LEU A 153 12.99 4.66 5.12
#